data_677d7d5ce59c196a921cd46b53b00b2e
#
_entry.id   677d7d5ce59c196a921cd46b53b00b2e
#
_cell.length_a   1.000
_cell.length_b   1.000
_cell.length_c   1.000
_cell.angle_alpha   90.00
_cell.angle_beta   90.00
_cell.angle_gamma   90.00
#
_symmetry.space_group_name_H-M   'P 1'
#
loop_
_entity.id
_entity.type
_entity.pdbx_description
1 polymer ?
#
loop_
_entity_poly.entity_id
_entity_poly.type
_entity_poly.pdbx_seq_one_letter_code
_entity_poly.pdbx_strand_id
1 'polypeptide(L)'
;AAKGKGPERKALSLGRTKGSEILFGLAPCWLALAQARRALFRLFLKEQRGGSGRPLRAELALQAAARGVPVLHVPGRALDALSRGRPHQGVCLEAAPLPFRSLRDAEEPQRGHGESGSRQLLWLVLEHIQDPMNLGALLRSAYFLGVDRVVATHSNSCPLTPIVSKASSGVVEVFDVYSTDDLQGFLKAKRAEGWEVVGTVSRPEDVEGVPVISCSEFRWDKPLIVVIG
;
A
#
# COMPACT_ATOMS: atom_id res chain seq x y z
N ALA A 1 -41.03 22.03 -36.25
CA ALA A 1 -39.63 22.16 -35.77
C ALA A 1 -39.21 20.86 -35.12
N ALA A 2 -38.47 20.02 -35.87
CA ALA A 2 -37.92 18.75 -35.40
C ALA A 2 -36.63 19.04 -34.62
N LYS A 3 -36.60 18.72 -33.29
CA LYS A 3 -35.38 18.73 -32.47
C LYS A 3 -34.52 17.53 -32.92
N GLY A 4 -33.42 17.80 -33.60
CA GLY A 4 -32.40 16.79 -33.95
C GLY A 4 -31.78 16.22 -32.64
N LYS A 5 -31.94 14.90 -32.45
CA LYS A 5 -31.17 14.13 -31.48
C LYS A 5 -29.70 14.17 -31.89
N GLY A 6 -28.86 14.82 -31.10
CA GLY A 6 -27.42 14.74 -31.28
C GLY A 6 -26.93 13.29 -31.15
N PRO A 7 -25.79 12.94 -31.77
CA PRO A 7 -25.31 11.57 -31.79
C PRO A 7 -25.06 11.08 -30.37
N GLU A 8 -25.71 9.98 -30.00
CA GLU A 8 -25.41 9.22 -28.77
C GLU A 8 -23.93 8.81 -28.83
N ARG A 9 -23.11 9.50 -28.03
CA ARG A 9 -21.71 9.09 -27.85
C ARG A 9 -21.70 7.76 -27.11
N LYS A 10 -21.46 6.68 -27.85
CA LYS A 10 -21.19 5.35 -27.31
C LYS A 10 -20.28 5.50 -26.08
N ALA A 11 -20.75 5.01 -24.93
CA ALA A 11 -19.91 4.87 -23.75
C ALA A 11 -18.70 4.03 -24.16
N LEU A 12 -17.49 4.57 -24.06
CA LEU A 12 -16.27 3.81 -24.26
C LEU A 12 -16.25 2.72 -23.17
N SER A 13 -16.69 1.53 -23.53
CA SER A 13 -16.48 0.34 -22.73
C SER A 13 -14.97 0.04 -22.77
N LEU A 14 -14.23 0.62 -21.84
CA LEU A 14 -12.84 0.29 -21.60
C LEU A 14 -12.81 -1.11 -20.97
N GLY A 15 -12.90 -2.15 -21.82
CA GLY A 15 -12.78 -3.54 -21.36
C GLY A 15 -11.55 -3.67 -20.46
N ARG A 16 -11.73 -4.24 -19.27
CA ARG A 16 -10.63 -4.46 -18.31
C ARG A 16 -10.00 -5.82 -18.50
N THR A 17 -8.72 -5.93 -18.23
CA THR A 17 -8.02 -7.22 -18.13
C THR A 17 -8.67 -8.03 -17.00
N LYS A 18 -8.95 -9.31 -17.24
CA LYS A 18 -9.56 -10.18 -16.22
C LYS A 18 -8.67 -10.24 -14.97
N GLY A 19 -9.26 -10.01 -13.82
CA GLY A 19 -8.53 -10.02 -12.54
C GLY A 19 -7.70 -8.78 -12.26
N SER A 20 -7.68 -7.75 -13.17
CA SER A 20 -6.96 -6.50 -12.92
C SER A 20 -7.69 -5.60 -11.92
N GLU A 21 -6.95 -4.69 -11.32
CA GLU A 21 -7.46 -3.61 -10.50
C GLU A 21 -7.03 -2.24 -11.04
N ILE A 22 -7.68 -1.18 -10.58
CA ILE A 22 -7.38 0.19 -11.00
C ILE A 22 -6.77 0.95 -9.84
N LEU A 23 -5.49 1.24 -9.94
CA LEU A 23 -4.82 2.24 -9.12
C LEU A 23 -5.24 3.63 -9.55
N PHE A 24 -5.34 4.55 -8.61
CA PHE A 24 -5.74 5.93 -8.89
C PHE A 24 -4.97 6.94 -8.03
N GLY A 25 -4.68 8.08 -8.64
CA GLY A 25 -3.90 9.16 -8.03
C GLY A 25 -2.43 9.13 -8.42
N LEU A 26 -1.79 10.29 -8.31
CA LEU A 26 -0.43 10.50 -8.80
C LEU A 26 0.59 9.60 -8.13
N ALA A 27 0.69 9.63 -6.81
CA ALA A 27 1.71 8.89 -6.08
C ALA A 27 1.58 7.34 -6.23
N PRO A 28 0.39 6.71 -6.09
CA PRO A 28 0.25 5.28 -6.34
C PRO A 28 0.67 4.87 -7.75
N CYS A 29 0.20 5.61 -8.77
CA CYS A 29 0.53 5.28 -10.16
C CYS A 29 2.03 5.50 -10.47
N TRP A 30 2.61 6.56 -9.91
CA TRP A 30 4.04 6.84 -10.04
C TRP A 30 4.89 5.71 -9.46
N LEU A 31 4.64 5.34 -8.20
CA LEU A 31 5.43 4.33 -7.51
C LEU A 31 5.22 2.93 -8.12
N ALA A 32 3.99 2.60 -8.53
CA ALA A 32 3.73 1.34 -9.23
C ALA A 32 4.49 1.26 -10.56
N LEU A 33 4.53 2.34 -11.36
CA LEU A 33 5.33 2.42 -12.57
C LEU A 33 6.83 2.37 -12.26
N ALA A 34 7.30 3.08 -11.25
CA ALA A 34 8.73 3.11 -10.92
C ALA A 34 9.25 1.74 -10.47
N GLN A 35 8.52 1.04 -9.63
CA GLN A 35 8.94 -0.23 -9.03
C GLN A 35 8.60 -1.46 -9.86
N ALA A 36 7.50 -1.42 -10.63
CA ALA A 36 7.00 -2.52 -11.45
C ALA A 36 6.95 -3.89 -10.72
N ARG A 37 6.51 -3.88 -9.45
CA ARG A 37 6.40 -5.08 -8.61
C ARG A 37 5.22 -5.99 -8.99
N ARG A 38 4.37 -5.53 -9.89
CA ARG A 38 3.19 -6.21 -10.43
C ARG A 38 3.07 -5.95 -11.92
N ALA A 39 2.33 -6.80 -12.64
CA ALA A 39 2.07 -6.56 -14.05
C ALA A 39 1.25 -5.27 -14.23
N LEU A 40 1.67 -4.43 -15.18
CA LEU A 40 1.07 -3.16 -15.52
C LEU A 40 0.47 -3.27 -16.91
N PHE A 41 -0.81 -2.91 -17.07
CA PHE A 41 -1.52 -3.18 -18.31
C PHE A 41 -1.75 -1.92 -19.14
N ARG A 42 -2.29 -0.84 -18.55
CA ARG A 42 -2.61 0.41 -19.24
C ARG A 42 -2.58 1.60 -18.28
N LEU A 43 -1.99 2.70 -18.74
CA LEU A 43 -2.05 3.99 -18.04
C LEU A 43 -3.13 4.87 -18.69
N PHE A 44 -4.03 5.40 -17.89
CA PHE A 44 -5.08 6.33 -18.31
C PHE A 44 -4.78 7.73 -17.80
N LEU A 45 -4.64 8.68 -18.70
CA LEU A 45 -4.40 10.08 -18.39
C LEU A 45 -5.60 10.94 -18.83
N LYS A 46 -5.94 11.93 -18.02
CA LYS A 46 -6.98 12.89 -18.38
C LYS A 46 -6.58 13.68 -19.62
N GLU A 47 -7.44 13.72 -20.65
CA GLU A 47 -7.31 14.63 -21.80
C GLU A 47 -7.10 16.07 -21.32
N GLN A 48 -6.21 16.78 -21.97
CA GLN A 48 -5.95 18.20 -21.72
C GLN A 48 -6.62 19.05 -22.78
N ARG A 49 -7.33 20.07 -22.35
CA ARG A 49 -7.80 21.15 -23.22
C ARG A 49 -6.88 22.34 -22.99
N GLY A 50 -5.98 22.60 -23.97
CA GLY A 50 -5.02 23.73 -23.88
C GLY A 50 -3.74 23.42 -23.11
N GLY A 51 -2.62 23.91 -23.59
CA GLY A 51 -1.22 23.56 -23.37
C GLY A 51 -0.57 23.67 -21.99
N SER A 52 -1.28 23.62 -20.87
CA SER A 52 -0.66 23.59 -19.53
C SER A 52 -0.79 22.20 -18.87
N GLY A 53 -0.04 21.22 -19.41
CA GLY A 53 0.10 19.91 -18.78
C GLY A 53 0.82 20.02 -17.42
N ARG A 54 0.31 19.36 -16.38
CA ARG A 54 1.09 19.20 -15.14
C ARG A 54 2.33 18.36 -15.48
N PRO A 55 3.55 18.85 -15.21
CA PRO A 55 4.81 18.17 -15.60
C PRO A 55 4.84 16.69 -15.20
N LEU A 56 4.31 16.39 -14.02
CA LEU A 56 4.28 15.03 -13.45
C LEU A 56 3.46 14.02 -14.28
N ARG A 57 2.42 14.47 -15.02
CA ARG A 57 1.65 13.56 -15.90
C ARG A 57 2.41 13.21 -17.17
N ALA A 58 3.18 14.18 -17.71
CA ALA A 58 4.05 13.94 -18.86
C ALA A 58 5.14 12.93 -18.50
N GLU A 59 5.70 13.05 -17.30
CA GLU A 59 6.71 12.14 -16.78
C GLU A 59 6.15 10.73 -16.56
N LEU A 60 4.93 10.61 -16.01
CA LEU A 60 4.22 9.32 -15.93
C LEU A 60 4.02 8.66 -17.29
N ALA A 61 3.68 9.45 -18.33
CA ALA A 61 3.55 8.93 -19.69
C ALA A 61 4.89 8.41 -20.21
N LEU A 62 5.98 9.11 -19.97
CA LEU A 62 7.33 8.68 -20.36
C LEU A 62 7.75 7.41 -19.65
N GLN A 63 7.53 7.32 -18.33
CA GLN A 63 7.82 6.10 -17.56
C GLN A 63 7.00 4.89 -18.06
N ALA A 64 5.70 5.10 -18.33
CA ALA A 64 4.85 4.04 -18.88
C ALA A 64 5.35 3.59 -20.25
N ALA A 65 5.66 4.51 -21.15
CA ALA A 65 6.19 4.21 -22.47
C ALA A 65 7.52 3.46 -22.41
N ALA A 66 8.43 3.86 -21.53
CA ALA A 66 9.72 3.19 -21.32
C ALA A 66 9.57 1.73 -20.84
N ARG A 67 8.43 1.39 -20.23
CA ARG A 67 8.08 0.03 -19.78
C ARG A 67 7.18 -0.72 -20.75
N GLY A 68 6.87 -0.16 -21.91
CA GLY A 68 5.93 -0.75 -22.87
C GLY A 68 4.47 -0.77 -22.40
N VAL A 69 4.12 0.05 -21.40
CA VAL A 69 2.75 0.17 -20.90
C VAL A 69 1.99 1.16 -21.77
N PRO A 70 0.90 0.74 -22.45
CA PRO A 70 0.10 1.63 -23.29
C PRO A 70 -0.47 2.81 -22.51
N VAL A 71 -0.36 4.02 -23.09
CA VAL A 71 -0.89 5.26 -22.51
C VAL A 71 -2.13 5.69 -23.29
N LEU A 72 -3.24 5.84 -22.60
CA LEU A 72 -4.52 6.24 -23.15
C LEU A 72 -4.95 7.60 -22.57
N HIS A 73 -5.20 8.57 -23.44
CA HIS A 73 -5.79 9.84 -23.05
C HIS A 73 -7.32 9.73 -23.10
N VAL A 74 -7.97 10.00 -21.98
CA VAL A 74 -9.42 9.81 -21.81
C VAL A 74 -10.09 11.02 -21.16
N PRO A 75 -11.39 11.25 -21.44
CA PRO A 75 -12.15 12.29 -20.75
C PRO A 75 -12.17 12.06 -19.22
N GLY A 76 -12.26 13.15 -18.42
CA GLY A 76 -12.29 13.05 -16.95
C GLY A 76 -13.36 12.10 -16.43
N ARG A 77 -14.57 12.10 -17.05
CA ARG A 77 -15.66 11.17 -16.70
C ARG A 77 -15.27 9.68 -16.81
N ALA A 78 -14.37 9.34 -17.73
CA ALA A 78 -13.88 7.96 -17.85
C ALA A 78 -12.98 7.59 -16.68
N LEU A 79 -12.15 8.52 -16.19
CA LEU A 79 -11.35 8.32 -14.99
C LEU A 79 -12.23 8.26 -13.73
N ASP A 80 -13.28 9.09 -13.64
CA ASP A 80 -14.26 9.02 -12.55
C ASP A 80 -14.93 7.63 -12.50
N ALA A 81 -15.30 7.08 -13.65
CA ALA A 81 -15.86 5.73 -13.73
C ALA A 81 -14.83 4.66 -13.31
N LEU A 82 -13.57 4.74 -13.78
CA LEU A 82 -12.51 3.80 -13.43
C LEU A 82 -12.19 3.83 -11.92
N SER A 83 -12.10 5.04 -11.33
CA SER A 83 -11.82 5.22 -9.90
C SER A 83 -13.04 5.07 -8.99
N ARG A 84 -14.23 4.82 -9.58
CA ARG A 84 -15.51 4.79 -8.87
C ARG A 84 -15.78 6.10 -8.09
N GLY A 85 -15.54 7.25 -8.72
CA GLY A 85 -15.71 8.57 -8.15
C GLY A 85 -14.66 8.98 -7.11
N ARG A 86 -13.61 8.19 -6.92
CA ARG A 86 -12.54 8.53 -5.96
C ARG A 86 -11.54 9.52 -6.56
N PRO A 87 -10.82 10.30 -5.70
CA PRO A 87 -9.90 11.35 -6.16
C PRO A 87 -8.72 10.78 -6.95
N HIS A 88 -8.84 10.72 -8.27
CA HIS A 88 -7.86 10.16 -9.18
C HIS A 88 -6.76 11.15 -9.64
N GLN A 89 -6.89 12.43 -9.38
CA GLN A 89 -5.91 13.47 -9.75
C GLN A 89 -5.56 13.52 -11.25
N GLY A 90 -6.42 12.96 -12.11
CA GLY A 90 -6.27 12.90 -13.56
C GLY A 90 -5.41 11.75 -14.05
N VAL A 91 -5.19 10.72 -13.25
CA VAL A 91 -4.47 9.51 -13.60
C VAL A 91 -5.09 8.27 -12.97
N CYS A 92 -5.18 7.19 -13.76
CA CYS A 92 -5.48 5.83 -13.30
C CYS A 92 -4.50 4.86 -14.00
N LEU A 93 -4.17 3.77 -13.32
CA LEU A 93 -3.29 2.72 -13.85
C LEU A 93 -3.94 1.37 -13.63
N GLU A 94 -4.14 0.62 -14.70
CA GLU A 94 -4.59 -0.76 -14.65
C GLU A 94 -3.41 -1.68 -14.38
N ALA A 95 -3.50 -2.48 -13.32
CA ALA A 95 -2.44 -3.36 -12.85
C ALA A 95 -2.99 -4.68 -12.30
N ALA A 96 -2.14 -5.68 -12.16
CA ALA A 96 -2.46 -6.88 -11.40
C ALA A 96 -2.62 -6.54 -9.90
N PRO A 97 -3.37 -7.32 -9.12
CA PRO A 97 -3.40 -7.20 -7.66
C PRO A 97 -2.02 -7.35 -7.04
N LEU A 98 -1.79 -6.65 -5.94
CA LEU A 98 -0.58 -6.78 -5.14
C LEU A 98 -0.86 -7.73 -3.97
N PRO A 99 -0.24 -8.93 -3.90
CA PRO A 99 -0.44 -9.84 -2.79
C PRO A 99 0.42 -9.45 -1.58
N PHE A 100 0.04 -9.92 -0.40
CA PHE A 100 0.98 -10.04 0.71
C PHE A 100 2.10 -11.01 0.34
N ARG A 101 3.31 -10.78 0.86
CA ARG A 101 4.39 -11.75 0.80
C ARG A 101 4.25 -12.78 1.92
N SER A 102 4.60 -14.03 1.64
CA SER A 102 4.68 -15.02 2.70
C SER A 102 5.80 -14.67 3.69
N LEU A 103 5.49 -14.69 4.98
CA LEU A 103 6.52 -14.48 6.00
C LEU A 103 7.55 -15.64 6.01
N ARG A 104 7.17 -16.83 5.53
CA ARG A 104 8.08 -17.99 5.42
C ARG A 104 9.18 -17.78 4.39
N ASP A 105 8.90 -16.96 3.35
CA ASP A 105 9.85 -16.66 2.28
C ASP A 105 10.64 -15.37 2.57
N ALA A 106 10.47 -14.79 3.76
CA ALA A 106 11.13 -13.57 4.15
C ALA A 106 12.58 -13.85 4.57
N GLU A 107 13.53 -13.28 3.86
CA GLU A 107 14.92 -13.24 4.32
C GLU A 107 15.00 -12.47 5.64
N GLU A 108 15.78 -12.97 6.59
CA GLU A 108 16.04 -12.23 7.82
C GLU A 108 16.75 -10.91 7.46
N PRO A 109 16.29 -9.76 8.03
CA PRO A 109 16.99 -8.50 7.83
C PRO A 109 18.43 -8.65 8.28
N GLN A 110 19.39 -8.46 7.38
CA GLN A 110 20.79 -8.49 7.75
C GLN A 110 21.04 -7.40 8.78
N ARG A 111 21.55 -7.78 9.93
CA ARG A 111 22.12 -6.83 10.90
C ARG A 111 23.28 -6.15 10.19
N GLY A 112 23.10 -4.89 9.80
CA GLY A 112 24.17 -4.15 9.16
C GLY A 112 25.41 -4.15 10.06
N HIS A 113 26.45 -4.82 9.61
CA HIS A 113 27.81 -4.66 10.16
C HIS A 113 28.37 -3.31 9.69
N GLY A 114 27.77 -2.22 10.16
CA GLY A 114 28.23 -0.85 9.92
C GLY A 114 28.66 -0.26 11.26
N GLU A 115 29.86 0.27 11.26
CA GLU A 115 30.50 0.96 12.38
C GLU A 115 29.57 1.99 13.03
N SER A 116 29.55 1.98 14.36
CA SER A 116 28.87 2.96 15.24
C SER A 116 27.36 2.76 15.44
N GLY A 117 26.99 1.93 16.43
CA GLY A 117 25.67 1.86 17.03
C GLY A 117 24.71 0.96 16.24
N SER A 118 24.63 -0.33 16.58
CA SER A 118 23.68 -1.26 15.94
C SER A 118 22.25 -0.74 16.14
N ARG A 119 21.64 -0.23 15.08
CA ARG A 119 20.22 0.17 15.09
C ARG A 119 19.38 -1.04 15.47
N GLN A 120 18.55 -0.89 16.49
CA GLN A 120 17.61 -1.92 16.91
C GLN A 120 16.55 -2.15 15.81
N LEU A 121 16.25 -3.42 15.52
CA LEU A 121 15.21 -3.77 14.57
C LEU A 121 13.82 -3.49 15.17
N LEU A 122 12.96 -2.89 14.36
CA LEU A 122 11.57 -2.62 14.70
C LEU A 122 10.64 -3.28 13.68
N TRP A 123 9.80 -4.20 14.14
CA TRP A 123 8.76 -4.80 13.32
C TRP A 123 7.39 -4.38 13.82
N LEU A 124 6.47 -4.20 12.89
CA LEU A 124 5.07 -3.90 13.18
C LEU A 124 4.20 -5.09 12.79
N VAL A 125 3.40 -5.57 13.71
CA VAL A 125 2.38 -6.59 13.47
C VAL A 125 1.01 -5.91 13.47
N LEU A 126 0.25 -6.14 12.40
CA LEU A 126 -1.09 -5.63 12.21
C LEU A 126 -2.08 -6.80 12.32
N GLU A 127 -2.85 -6.82 13.39
CA GLU A 127 -3.84 -7.86 13.66
C GLU A 127 -5.25 -7.33 13.36
N HIS A 128 -5.98 -8.05 12.49
CA HIS A 128 -7.39 -7.75 12.15
C HIS A 128 -7.66 -6.32 11.64
N ILE A 129 -6.71 -5.68 10.96
CA ILE A 129 -6.93 -4.35 10.39
C ILE A 129 -7.78 -4.50 9.12
N GLN A 130 -9.09 -4.27 9.23
CA GLN A 130 -10.07 -4.49 8.17
C GLN A 130 -10.32 -3.27 7.29
N ASP A 131 -10.22 -2.06 7.85
CA ASP A 131 -10.44 -0.84 7.08
C ASP A 131 -9.22 -0.49 6.21
N PRO A 132 -9.40 -0.37 4.86
CA PRO A 132 -8.29 -0.06 3.95
C PRO A 132 -7.68 1.33 4.15
N MET A 133 -8.43 2.29 4.69
CA MET A 133 -7.88 3.62 4.98
C MET A 133 -6.95 3.56 6.18
N ASN A 134 -7.34 2.83 7.24
CA ASN A 134 -6.50 2.61 8.42
C ASN A 134 -5.25 1.81 8.05
N LEU A 135 -5.39 0.72 7.30
CA LEU A 135 -4.23 -0.05 6.84
C LEU A 135 -3.25 0.82 6.04
N GLY A 136 -3.77 1.60 5.08
CA GLY A 136 -2.92 2.50 4.29
C GLY A 136 -2.21 3.57 5.13
N ALA A 137 -2.89 4.15 6.12
CA ALA A 137 -2.31 5.14 7.02
C ALA A 137 -1.22 4.55 7.90
N LEU A 138 -1.44 3.34 8.45
CA LEU A 138 -0.45 2.60 9.25
C LEU A 138 0.79 2.27 8.41
N LEU A 139 0.62 1.74 7.20
CA LEU A 139 1.74 1.41 6.31
C LEU A 139 2.56 2.65 5.93
N ARG A 140 1.89 3.77 5.66
CA ARG A 140 2.56 5.04 5.39
C ARG A 140 3.39 5.50 6.59
N SER A 141 2.81 5.49 7.79
CA SER A 141 3.51 5.87 9.02
C SER A 141 4.68 4.95 9.31
N ALA A 142 4.47 3.63 9.20
CA ALA A 142 5.52 2.63 9.40
C ALA A 142 6.73 2.86 8.49
N TYR A 143 6.49 3.11 7.20
CA TYR A 143 7.54 3.40 6.23
C TYR A 143 8.35 4.65 6.59
N PHE A 144 7.67 5.77 6.89
CA PHE A 144 8.35 7.04 7.20
C PHE A 144 9.03 7.03 8.58
N LEU A 145 8.54 6.22 9.51
CA LEU A 145 9.19 6.03 10.83
C LEU A 145 10.33 5.01 10.80
N GLY A 146 10.58 4.39 9.65
CA GLY A 146 11.69 3.46 9.48
C GLY A 146 11.47 2.10 10.13
N VAL A 147 10.22 1.63 10.17
CA VAL A 147 9.91 0.24 10.55
C VAL A 147 10.57 -0.71 9.55
N ASP A 148 11.28 -1.71 10.04
CA ASP A 148 12.04 -2.64 9.20
C ASP A 148 11.15 -3.65 8.47
N ARG A 149 10.05 -4.07 9.10
CA ARG A 149 9.13 -5.04 8.53
C ARG A 149 7.71 -4.85 9.06
N VAL A 150 6.73 -5.03 8.18
CA VAL A 150 5.32 -5.11 8.56
C VAL A 150 4.80 -6.50 8.27
N VAL A 151 4.13 -7.10 9.25
CA VAL A 151 3.48 -8.41 9.17
C VAL A 151 2.00 -8.23 9.49
N ALA A 152 1.13 -8.70 8.61
CA ALA A 152 -0.32 -8.71 8.83
C ALA A 152 -0.80 -10.15 9.09
N THR A 153 -1.91 -10.32 9.82
CA THR A 153 -2.62 -11.60 9.84
C THR A 153 -3.28 -11.83 8.48
N HIS A 154 -3.10 -13.03 7.91
CA HIS A 154 -3.68 -13.34 6.58
C HIS A 154 -5.23 -13.37 6.65
N SER A 155 -5.78 -13.97 7.70
CA SER A 155 -7.22 -13.98 7.97
C SER A 155 -7.68 -12.67 8.58
N ASN A 156 -8.88 -12.20 8.20
CA ASN A 156 -9.55 -11.02 8.75
C ASN A 156 -8.80 -9.68 8.60
N SER A 157 -7.81 -9.60 7.72
CA SER A 157 -7.14 -8.35 7.36
C SER A 157 -7.52 -7.89 5.97
N CYS A 158 -7.56 -6.57 5.77
CA CYS A 158 -7.81 -5.97 4.46
C CYS A 158 -6.67 -6.34 3.48
N PRO A 159 -6.96 -6.80 2.26
CA PRO A 159 -5.93 -7.00 1.23
C PRO A 159 -5.35 -5.66 0.74
N LEU A 160 -4.19 -5.70 0.07
CA LEU A 160 -3.49 -4.52 -0.45
C LEU A 160 -4.21 -3.93 -1.69
N THR A 161 -5.42 -3.42 -1.48
CA THR A 161 -6.30 -2.87 -2.52
C THR A 161 -5.80 -1.52 -3.07
N PRO A 162 -6.35 -1.04 -4.20
CA PRO A 162 -6.10 0.32 -4.69
C PRO A 162 -6.42 1.43 -3.67
N ILE A 163 -7.35 1.18 -2.74
CA ILE A 163 -7.66 2.13 -1.66
C ILE A 163 -6.50 2.19 -0.67
N VAL A 164 -5.94 1.05 -0.28
CA VAL A 164 -4.74 0.97 0.57
C VAL A 164 -3.56 1.67 -0.11
N SER A 165 -3.35 1.41 -1.41
CA SER A 165 -2.31 2.09 -2.19
C SER A 165 -2.50 3.60 -2.20
N LYS A 166 -3.75 4.09 -2.34
CA LYS A 166 -4.06 5.52 -2.28
C LYS A 166 -3.85 6.11 -0.90
N ALA A 167 -4.35 5.47 0.15
CA ALA A 167 -4.24 5.92 1.54
C ALA A 167 -2.80 5.95 2.03
N SER A 168 -1.99 4.98 1.60
CA SER A 168 -0.55 4.93 1.89
C SER A 168 0.29 5.87 1.00
N SER A 169 -0.33 6.64 0.09
CA SER A 169 0.40 7.44 -0.93
C SER A 169 1.33 6.59 -1.80
N GLY A 170 0.95 5.33 -2.06
CA GLY A 170 1.71 4.39 -2.88
C GLY A 170 2.82 3.64 -2.13
N VAL A 171 2.95 3.80 -0.82
CA VAL A 171 3.98 3.10 -0.02
C VAL A 171 3.96 1.59 -0.24
N VAL A 172 2.79 0.98 -0.43
CA VAL A 172 2.68 -0.47 -0.72
C VAL A 172 3.43 -0.91 -1.98
N GLU A 173 3.76 0.01 -2.88
CA GLU A 173 4.53 -0.29 -4.09
C GLU A 173 6.05 -0.38 -3.83
N VAL A 174 6.53 0.14 -2.68
CA VAL A 174 7.95 0.20 -2.32
C VAL A 174 8.26 -0.56 -1.03
N PHE A 175 7.26 -0.84 -0.22
CA PHE A 175 7.40 -1.43 1.10
C PHE A 175 6.68 -2.78 1.16
N ASP A 176 7.41 -3.86 1.46
CA ASP A 176 6.83 -5.19 1.54
C ASP A 176 5.96 -5.34 2.78
N VAL A 177 4.77 -5.88 2.57
CA VAL A 177 3.88 -6.31 3.66
C VAL A 177 3.82 -7.82 3.64
N TYR A 178 4.23 -8.43 4.72
CA TYR A 178 4.22 -9.88 4.90
C TYR A 178 2.91 -10.33 5.55
N SER A 179 2.58 -11.61 5.40
CA SER A 179 1.46 -12.20 6.12
C SER A 179 1.84 -13.52 6.78
N THR A 180 1.15 -13.81 7.87
CA THR A 180 1.23 -15.08 8.59
C THR A 180 -0.15 -15.62 8.88
N ASP A 181 -0.30 -16.95 8.81
CA ASP A 181 -1.51 -17.67 9.24
C ASP A 181 -1.43 -18.09 10.72
N ASP A 182 -0.20 -18.12 11.28
CA ASP A 182 0.06 -18.46 12.68
C ASP A 182 0.80 -17.33 13.38
N LEU A 183 0.03 -16.31 13.81
CA LEU A 183 0.59 -15.17 14.53
C LEU A 183 1.17 -15.59 15.88
N GLN A 184 0.47 -16.46 16.62
CA GLN A 184 0.93 -16.86 17.96
C GLN A 184 2.24 -17.65 17.91
N GLY A 185 2.35 -18.61 17.01
CA GLY A 185 3.58 -19.37 16.79
C GLY A 185 4.72 -18.46 16.37
N PHE A 186 4.46 -17.53 15.45
CA PHE A 186 5.44 -16.53 15.02
C PHE A 186 5.95 -15.67 16.19
N LEU A 187 5.07 -15.10 17.00
CA LEU A 187 5.46 -14.25 18.13
C LEU A 187 6.23 -15.03 19.22
N LYS A 188 5.80 -16.28 19.48
CA LYS A 188 6.54 -17.18 20.41
C LYS A 188 7.95 -17.48 19.93
N ALA A 189 8.11 -17.77 18.64
CA ALA A 189 9.41 -18.02 18.04
C ALA A 189 10.33 -16.78 18.16
N LYS A 190 9.83 -15.60 17.82
CA LYS A 190 10.60 -14.36 17.93
C LYS A 190 10.98 -14.02 19.37
N ARG A 191 10.11 -14.28 20.35
CA ARG A 191 10.48 -14.14 21.78
C ARG A 191 11.62 -15.10 22.18
N ALA A 192 11.59 -16.33 21.69
CA ALA A 192 12.67 -17.29 21.94
C ALA A 192 14.00 -16.84 21.31
N GLU A 193 13.96 -16.10 20.21
CA GLU A 193 15.13 -15.47 19.57
C GLU A 193 15.61 -14.19 20.28
N GLY A 194 14.96 -13.77 21.38
CA GLY A 194 15.35 -12.60 22.17
C GLY A 194 14.66 -11.30 21.78
N TRP A 195 13.61 -11.35 20.95
CA TRP A 195 12.81 -10.17 20.62
C TRP A 195 11.88 -9.79 21.76
N GLU A 196 11.71 -8.51 21.97
CA GLU A 196 10.64 -7.97 22.80
C GLU A 196 9.34 -7.89 21.98
N VAL A 197 8.23 -8.30 22.58
CA VAL A 197 6.91 -8.27 21.94
C VAL A 197 5.95 -7.47 22.81
N VAL A 198 5.42 -6.39 22.27
CA VAL A 198 4.54 -5.44 22.97
C VAL A 198 3.23 -5.29 22.20
N GLY A 199 2.10 -5.49 22.87
CA GLY A 199 0.77 -5.19 22.35
C GLY A 199 0.35 -3.76 22.72
N THR A 200 -0.42 -3.12 21.84
CA THR A 200 -1.03 -1.81 22.13
C THR A 200 -2.49 -2.00 22.48
N VAL A 201 -2.94 -1.33 23.53
CA VAL A 201 -4.34 -1.36 23.99
C VAL A 201 -4.82 0.05 24.32
N SER A 202 -6.09 0.35 24.03
CA SER A 202 -6.67 1.66 24.33
C SER A 202 -7.08 1.78 25.80
N ARG A 203 -7.47 0.66 26.40
CA ARG A 203 -7.82 0.55 27.82
C ARG A 203 -7.19 -0.72 28.36
N PRO A 204 -6.20 -0.60 29.23
CA PRO A 204 -5.59 -1.78 29.83
C PRO A 204 -6.62 -2.47 30.73
N GLU A 205 -6.87 -3.73 30.46
CA GLU A 205 -7.50 -4.61 31.44
C GLU A 205 -6.38 -5.21 32.29
N ASP A 206 -6.62 -5.36 33.58
CA ASP A 206 -5.67 -6.01 34.47
C ASP A 206 -5.56 -7.50 34.09
N VAL A 207 -4.56 -7.80 33.27
CA VAL A 207 -4.20 -9.18 32.92
C VAL A 207 -3.09 -9.62 33.88
N GLU A 208 -3.38 -10.59 34.71
CA GLU A 208 -2.43 -11.11 35.67
C GLU A 208 -1.12 -11.54 34.97
N GLY A 209 0.01 -10.99 35.49
CA GLY A 209 1.34 -11.30 34.97
C GLY A 209 1.75 -10.57 33.68
N VAL A 210 0.94 -9.65 33.15
CA VAL A 210 1.30 -8.79 32.01
C VAL A 210 1.44 -7.35 32.46
N PRO A 211 2.64 -6.77 32.49
CA PRO A 211 2.83 -5.38 32.87
C PRO A 211 2.23 -4.44 31.82
N VAL A 212 1.47 -3.47 32.28
CA VAL A 212 0.92 -2.40 31.42
C VAL A 212 1.59 -1.09 31.81
N ILE A 213 2.14 -0.40 30.80
CA ILE A 213 2.82 0.88 30.97
C ILE A 213 2.30 1.92 29.99
N SER A 214 2.49 3.19 30.30
CA SER A 214 2.21 4.26 29.37
C SER A 214 3.14 4.19 28.15
N CYS A 215 2.61 4.41 26.95
CA CYS A 215 3.40 4.47 25.73
C CYS A 215 4.57 5.49 25.82
N SER A 216 4.39 6.59 26.54
CA SER A 216 5.42 7.61 26.75
C SER A 216 6.59 7.17 27.64
N GLU A 217 6.37 6.16 28.47
CA GLU A 217 7.36 5.60 29.42
C GLU A 217 8.11 4.42 28.84
N PHE A 218 7.59 3.83 27.74
CA PHE A 218 8.19 2.67 27.12
C PHE A 218 9.60 2.98 26.59
N ARG A 219 10.56 2.13 26.92
CA ARG A 219 11.94 2.15 26.42
C ARG A 219 12.31 0.74 25.97
N TRP A 220 13.11 0.64 24.93
CA TRP A 220 13.55 -0.64 24.38
C TRP A 220 15.05 -0.62 24.11
N ASP A 221 15.70 -1.72 24.34
CA ASP A 221 17.13 -1.97 24.10
C ASP A 221 17.38 -3.25 23.28
N LYS A 222 16.31 -3.92 22.89
CA LYS A 222 16.30 -5.18 22.12
C LYS A 222 15.52 -5.01 20.81
N PRO A 223 15.68 -5.93 19.84
CA PRO A 223 14.77 -5.98 18.72
C PRO A 223 13.32 -6.03 19.17
N LEU A 224 12.47 -5.19 18.59
CA LEU A 224 11.11 -4.96 19.07
C LEU A 224 10.07 -5.35 18.02
N ILE A 225 9.02 -6.04 18.45
CA ILE A 225 7.78 -6.23 17.71
C ILE A 225 6.66 -5.49 18.42
N VAL A 226 6.04 -4.53 17.72
CA VAL A 226 4.84 -3.84 18.21
C VAL A 226 3.62 -4.45 17.50
N VAL A 227 2.64 -4.90 18.29
CA VAL A 227 1.37 -5.45 17.79
C VAL A 227 0.28 -4.41 17.94
N ILE A 228 -0.42 -4.11 16.84
CA ILE A 228 -1.59 -3.22 16.77
C ILE A 228 -2.77 -4.05 16.22
N GLY A 229 -3.90 -4.04 16.94
CA GLY A 229 -5.13 -4.72 16.58
C GLY A 229 -6.39 -3.94 16.93
#